data_b0af1b53ce0489d6181f14a5a63e2566
#
_entry.id   b0af1b53ce0489d6181f14a5a63e2566
#
_cell.length_a   1.000
_cell.length_b   1.000
_cell.length_c   1.000
_cell.angle_alpha   90.00
_cell.angle_beta   90.00
_cell.angle_gamma   90.00
#
_symmetry.space_group_name_H-M   'P 1'
#
loop_
_entity.id
_entity.type
_entity.pdbx_description
1 polymer ?
#
loop_
_entity_poly.entity_id
_entity_poly.type
_entity_poly.pdbx_seq_one_letter_code
_entity_poly.pdbx_strand_id
1 'polypeptide(L)'
;MLGANGSGKTSLLSCLTGYLTPSSGKIEVLGREYGKTDWRDLRLEIGLVSSSIRQMIQDDQLAIDVVASGRTAELNRWRPTRGSEKVAALEALAQVECADRAKRPWAYLSQGERQRVLIGRALVAQHRLLILDEPCAGLDPVARERFLMFLERLATTALAPNLILVTHHVEEILPCFRQTLILRAGSVLYDGPTTRGVTSIQLSAAFDFPLQVRRRGGRYALGLNGDSASGG
;
A
#
# COMPACT_ATOMS: atom_id res chain seq x y z
N MET A 1 5.08 2.66 -6.99
CA MET A 1 5.94 1.67 -7.67
C MET A 1 5.06 0.83 -8.59
N LEU A 2 5.45 0.68 -9.85
CA LEU A 2 4.66 0.04 -10.90
C LEU A 2 5.51 -0.99 -11.67
N GLY A 3 4.89 -2.02 -12.21
CA GLY A 3 5.55 -3.02 -13.05
C GLY A 3 4.76 -4.33 -13.11
N ALA A 4 5.02 -5.14 -14.14
CA ALA A 4 4.40 -6.43 -14.31
C ALA A 4 4.70 -7.39 -13.15
N ASN A 5 3.93 -8.48 -13.05
CA ASN A 5 4.26 -9.55 -12.11
C ASN A 5 5.66 -10.11 -12.43
N GLY A 6 6.45 -10.39 -11.40
CA GLY A 6 7.84 -10.83 -11.56
C GLY A 6 8.85 -9.71 -11.92
N SER A 7 8.46 -8.44 -12.01
CA SER A 7 9.38 -7.33 -12.32
C SER A 7 10.37 -6.97 -11.21
N GLY A 8 10.28 -7.59 -10.02
CA GLY A 8 11.18 -7.33 -8.89
C GLY A 8 10.60 -6.44 -7.79
N LYS A 9 9.33 -6.04 -7.85
CA LYS A 9 8.67 -5.18 -6.84
C LYS A 9 8.80 -5.74 -5.43
N THR A 10 8.40 -6.99 -5.22
CA THR A 10 8.45 -7.66 -3.92
C THR A 10 9.89 -7.82 -3.40
N SER A 11 10.85 -8.11 -4.29
CA SER A 11 12.27 -8.20 -3.90
C SER A 11 12.79 -6.84 -3.43
N LEU A 12 12.48 -5.76 -4.16
CA LEU A 12 12.86 -4.41 -3.75
C LEU A 12 12.20 -4.02 -2.42
N LEU A 13 10.91 -4.32 -2.23
CA LEU A 13 10.24 -4.09 -0.95
C LEU A 13 10.89 -4.87 0.18
N SER A 14 11.26 -6.12 -0.04
CA SER A 14 11.96 -6.95 0.95
C SER A 14 13.32 -6.37 1.34
N CYS A 15 14.04 -5.76 0.39
CA CYS A 15 15.26 -5.02 0.68
C CYS A 15 14.98 -3.75 1.49
N LEU A 16 13.98 -2.95 1.09
CA LEU A 16 13.62 -1.70 1.78
C LEU A 16 13.14 -1.95 3.22
N THR A 17 12.48 -3.06 3.47
CA THR A 17 11.98 -3.47 4.79
C THR A 17 12.97 -4.35 5.57
N GLY A 18 14.12 -4.68 4.99
CA GLY A 18 15.19 -5.46 5.62
C GLY A 18 14.88 -6.94 5.82
N TYR A 19 13.95 -7.50 5.05
CA TYR A 19 13.73 -8.95 4.99
C TYR A 19 14.66 -9.65 4.00
N LEU A 20 15.27 -8.89 3.09
CA LEU A 20 16.25 -9.38 2.13
C LEU A 20 17.49 -8.48 2.19
N THR A 21 18.66 -9.10 2.35
CA THR A 21 19.95 -8.40 2.31
C THR A 21 20.39 -8.21 0.86
N PRO A 22 20.68 -6.98 0.41
CA PRO A 22 21.22 -6.76 -0.93
C PRO A 22 22.62 -7.35 -1.06
N SER A 23 22.92 -7.98 -2.20
CA SER A 23 24.27 -8.51 -2.48
C SER A 23 25.28 -7.40 -2.75
N SER A 24 24.83 -6.24 -3.22
CA SER A 24 25.66 -5.06 -3.50
C SER A 24 24.81 -3.80 -3.58
N GLY A 25 25.46 -2.64 -3.57
CA GLY A 25 24.79 -1.35 -3.64
C GLY A 25 24.51 -0.73 -2.26
N LYS A 26 23.85 0.43 -2.26
CA LYS A 26 23.50 1.19 -1.07
C LYS A 26 21.98 1.34 -0.98
N ILE A 27 21.43 1.06 0.20
CA ILE A 27 20.02 1.33 0.53
C ILE A 27 19.98 2.35 1.66
N GLU A 28 19.19 3.38 1.46
CA GLU A 28 18.89 4.39 2.46
C GLU A 28 17.38 4.59 2.55
N VAL A 29 16.82 4.48 3.76
CA VAL A 29 15.39 4.68 4.02
C VAL A 29 15.23 5.59 5.23
N LEU A 30 14.45 6.65 5.12
CA LEU A 30 14.22 7.64 6.17
C LEU A 30 15.53 8.25 6.74
N GLY A 31 16.56 8.39 5.90
CA GLY A 31 17.89 8.91 6.28
C GLY A 31 18.78 7.89 6.99
N ARG A 32 18.40 6.62 7.02
CA ARG A 32 19.18 5.52 7.62
C ARG A 32 19.71 4.59 6.54
N GLU A 33 21.01 4.34 6.59
CA GLU A 33 21.72 3.51 5.63
C GLU A 33 21.79 2.05 6.11
N TYR A 34 21.49 1.09 5.23
CA TYR A 34 21.60 -0.34 5.48
C TYR A 34 23.05 -0.70 5.82
N GLY A 35 23.22 -1.52 6.86
CA GLY A 35 24.53 -1.93 7.36
C GLY A 35 25.19 -0.94 8.33
N LYS A 36 24.71 0.33 8.42
CA LYS A 36 25.17 1.32 9.39
C LYS A 36 24.19 1.58 10.53
N THR A 37 22.97 1.10 10.42
CA THR A 37 21.89 1.28 11.39
C THR A 37 21.22 -0.06 11.67
N ASP A 38 20.71 -0.27 12.90
CA ASP A 38 19.88 -1.44 13.19
C ASP A 38 18.57 -1.34 12.40
N TRP A 39 18.41 -2.26 11.44
CA TRP A 39 17.24 -2.27 10.57
C TRP A 39 15.97 -2.73 11.29
N ARG A 40 16.10 -3.35 12.47
CA ARG A 40 14.96 -3.69 13.34
C ARG A 40 14.29 -2.44 13.87
N ASP A 41 15.09 -1.42 14.25
CA ASP A 41 14.55 -0.12 14.68
C ASP A 41 13.86 0.60 13.51
N LEU A 42 14.41 0.53 12.30
CA LEU A 42 13.79 1.13 11.13
C LEU A 42 12.43 0.49 10.82
N ARG A 43 12.27 -0.83 11.00
CA ARG A 43 10.98 -1.51 10.80
C ARG A 43 9.86 -0.98 11.70
N LEU A 44 10.21 -0.44 12.87
CA LEU A 44 9.23 0.20 13.76
C LEU A 44 8.71 1.53 13.19
N GLU A 45 9.38 2.09 12.19
CA GLU A 45 8.95 3.32 11.50
C GLU A 45 8.28 3.04 10.15
N ILE A 46 8.23 1.78 9.71
CA ILE A 46 7.65 1.36 8.43
C ILE A 46 6.44 0.48 8.65
N GLY A 47 5.27 0.96 8.26
CA GLY A 47 4.06 0.16 8.17
C GLY A 47 4.00 -0.57 6.82
N LEU A 48 3.73 -1.86 6.85
CA LEU A 48 3.49 -2.67 5.65
C LEU A 48 2.07 -3.21 5.68
N VAL A 49 1.32 -2.94 4.63
CA VAL A 49 -0.01 -3.52 4.37
C VAL A 49 0.07 -4.36 3.11
N SER A 50 -0.06 -5.66 3.26
CA SER A 50 0.05 -6.63 2.16
C SER A 50 -0.93 -7.78 2.32
N SER A 51 -1.14 -8.53 1.25
CA SER A 51 -1.96 -9.74 1.28
C SER A 51 -1.41 -10.79 2.25
N SER A 52 -0.08 -10.90 2.39
CA SER A 52 0.57 -11.82 3.32
C SER A 52 0.22 -11.52 4.77
N ILE A 53 0.31 -10.25 5.19
CA ILE A 53 -0.08 -9.84 6.56
C ILE A 53 -1.57 -10.12 6.79
N ARG A 54 -2.42 -9.84 5.79
CA ARG A 54 -3.86 -10.09 5.87
C ARG A 54 -4.18 -11.56 6.16
N GLN A 55 -3.44 -12.50 5.57
CA GLN A 55 -3.63 -13.95 5.76
C GLN A 55 -3.14 -14.46 7.11
N MET A 56 -2.26 -13.74 7.79
CA MET A 56 -1.74 -14.12 9.12
C MET A 56 -2.65 -13.72 10.28
N ILE A 57 -3.64 -12.86 10.06
CA ILE A 57 -4.60 -12.46 11.10
C ILE A 57 -5.61 -13.60 11.32
N GLN A 58 -5.77 -14.00 12.57
CA GLN A 58 -6.73 -15.06 12.97
C GLN A 58 -8.17 -14.55 12.83
N ASP A 59 -9.06 -15.44 12.46
CA ASP A 59 -10.44 -15.14 12.10
C ASP A 59 -11.28 -14.56 13.25
N ASP A 60 -10.97 -14.90 14.49
CA ASP A 60 -11.64 -14.46 15.71
C ASP A 60 -11.15 -13.13 16.26
N GLN A 61 -10.02 -12.61 15.76
CA GLN A 61 -9.49 -11.31 16.19
C GLN A 61 -10.47 -10.19 15.91
N LEU A 62 -10.78 -9.39 16.92
CA LEU A 62 -11.62 -8.21 16.72
C LEU A 62 -10.86 -7.12 15.97
N ALA A 63 -11.55 -6.33 15.14
CA ALA A 63 -10.92 -5.24 14.38
C ALA A 63 -10.12 -4.28 15.29
N ILE A 64 -10.62 -3.98 16.48
CA ILE A 64 -9.92 -3.14 17.46
C ILE A 64 -8.63 -3.78 17.96
N ASP A 65 -8.61 -5.10 18.16
CA ASP A 65 -7.43 -5.82 18.65
C ASP A 65 -6.37 -5.91 17.54
N VAL A 66 -6.80 -6.11 16.29
CA VAL A 66 -5.92 -6.04 15.11
C VAL A 66 -5.26 -4.66 15.02
N VAL A 67 -6.02 -3.57 15.17
CA VAL A 67 -5.45 -2.20 15.14
C VAL A 67 -4.49 -2.01 16.30
N ALA A 68 -4.89 -2.31 17.53
CA ALA A 68 -4.05 -2.14 18.72
C ALA A 68 -2.73 -2.93 18.65
N SER A 69 -2.72 -4.07 17.95
CA SER A 69 -1.52 -4.90 17.76
C SER A 69 -0.39 -4.17 17.01
N GLY A 70 -0.71 -3.10 16.29
CA GLY A 70 0.30 -2.28 15.60
C GLY A 70 1.35 -1.68 16.53
N ARG A 71 0.98 -1.33 17.77
CA ARG A 71 1.90 -0.72 18.76
C ARG A 71 2.92 -1.69 19.34
N THR A 72 2.62 -2.98 19.32
CA THR A 72 3.48 -4.05 19.88
C THR A 72 4.12 -4.90 18.79
N ALA A 73 3.84 -4.62 17.50
CA ALA A 73 4.25 -5.41 16.35
C ALA A 73 3.79 -6.88 16.39
N GLU A 74 2.86 -7.23 17.28
CA GLU A 74 2.19 -8.53 17.31
C GLU A 74 1.18 -8.62 16.16
N LEU A 75 0.98 -9.78 15.55
CA LEU A 75 -0.06 -9.94 14.53
C LEU A 75 -1.41 -10.38 15.13
N ASN A 76 -1.37 -11.26 16.12
CA ASN A 76 -2.54 -11.77 16.81
C ASN A 76 -2.39 -11.52 18.31
N ARG A 77 -3.40 -10.95 18.93
CA ARG A 77 -3.37 -10.60 20.36
C ARG A 77 -4.05 -11.68 21.19
N TRP A 78 -3.38 -12.08 22.26
CA TRP A 78 -3.90 -13.04 23.23
C TRP A 78 -4.70 -12.34 24.35
N ARG A 79 -4.63 -11.02 24.46
CA ARG A 79 -5.29 -10.22 25.50
C ARG A 79 -6.20 -9.16 24.88
N PRO A 80 -7.36 -8.87 25.47
CA PRO A 80 -8.24 -7.81 25.02
C PRO A 80 -7.58 -6.42 25.10
N THR A 81 -7.88 -5.56 24.14
CA THR A 81 -7.44 -4.16 24.12
C THR A 81 -8.15 -3.35 25.21
N ARG A 82 -7.40 -2.69 26.10
CA ARG A 82 -7.91 -1.93 27.26
C ARG A 82 -7.21 -0.59 27.42
N GLY A 83 -7.80 0.29 28.28
CA GLY A 83 -7.18 1.55 28.67
C GLY A 83 -6.83 2.46 27.49
N SER A 84 -5.64 3.05 27.52
CA SER A 84 -5.14 3.97 26.50
C SER A 84 -4.95 3.31 25.12
N GLU A 85 -4.64 2.02 25.08
CA GLU A 85 -4.56 1.26 23.82
C GLU A 85 -5.91 1.24 23.11
N LYS A 86 -7.01 1.08 23.87
CA LYS A 86 -8.37 1.08 23.32
C LYS A 86 -8.75 2.42 22.72
N VAL A 87 -8.40 3.52 23.40
CA VAL A 87 -8.67 4.87 22.90
C VAL A 87 -7.92 5.10 21.60
N ALA A 88 -6.61 4.85 21.56
CA ALA A 88 -5.81 5.02 20.35
C ALA A 88 -6.28 4.13 19.18
N ALA A 89 -6.67 2.89 19.47
CA ALA A 89 -7.18 1.99 18.44
C ALA A 89 -8.54 2.44 17.88
N LEU A 90 -9.44 2.99 18.72
CA LEU A 90 -10.72 3.55 18.27
C LEU A 90 -10.52 4.81 17.42
N GLU A 91 -9.60 5.69 17.82
CA GLU A 91 -9.23 6.87 17.03
C GLU A 91 -8.67 6.47 15.66
N ALA A 92 -7.78 5.49 15.62
CA ALA A 92 -7.24 4.96 14.36
C ALA A 92 -8.34 4.31 13.49
N LEU A 93 -9.27 3.54 14.09
CA LEU A 93 -10.43 2.99 13.38
C LEU A 93 -11.35 4.09 12.82
N ALA A 94 -11.52 5.19 13.54
CA ALA A 94 -12.28 6.33 13.04
C ALA A 94 -11.59 6.99 11.84
N GLN A 95 -10.27 7.17 11.89
CA GLN A 95 -9.49 7.71 10.77
C GLN A 95 -9.60 6.85 9.50
N VAL A 96 -9.74 5.54 9.65
CA VAL A 96 -9.90 4.61 8.52
C VAL A 96 -11.36 4.26 8.20
N GLU A 97 -12.31 5.04 8.73
CA GLU A 97 -13.75 4.87 8.48
C GLU A 97 -14.28 3.47 8.83
N CYS A 98 -13.78 2.89 9.93
CA CYS A 98 -14.15 1.56 10.42
C CYS A 98 -14.51 1.55 11.92
N ALA A 99 -14.87 2.70 12.51
CA ALA A 99 -15.18 2.80 13.94
C ALA A 99 -16.35 1.88 14.36
N ASP A 100 -17.37 1.75 13.53
CA ASP A 100 -18.52 0.88 13.72
C ASP A 100 -18.20 -0.62 13.62
N ARG A 101 -17.02 -0.96 13.14
CA ARG A 101 -16.52 -2.33 13.00
C ARG A 101 -15.61 -2.76 14.15
N ALA A 102 -15.35 -1.89 15.14
CA ALA A 102 -14.37 -2.14 16.21
C ALA A 102 -14.51 -3.51 16.90
N LYS A 103 -15.76 -3.95 17.15
CA LYS A 103 -16.06 -5.23 17.80
C LYS A 103 -16.35 -6.36 16.81
N ARG A 104 -16.16 -6.15 15.51
CA ARG A 104 -16.44 -7.17 14.50
C ARG A 104 -15.24 -8.10 14.36
N PRO A 105 -15.41 -9.41 14.40
CA PRO A 105 -14.34 -10.37 14.15
C PRO A 105 -13.81 -10.25 12.72
N TRP A 106 -12.52 -10.52 12.56
CA TRP A 106 -11.80 -10.42 11.28
C TRP A 106 -12.47 -11.20 10.15
N ALA A 107 -12.96 -12.43 10.45
CA ALA A 107 -13.63 -13.27 9.48
C ALA A 107 -14.84 -12.59 8.80
N TYR A 108 -15.55 -11.73 9.53
CA TYR A 108 -16.77 -11.08 9.05
C TYR A 108 -16.55 -9.69 8.45
N LEU A 109 -15.31 -9.24 8.36
CA LEU A 109 -14.97 -8.00 7.65
C LEU A 109 -14.88 -8.27 6.14
N SER A 110 -15.42 -7.37 5.33
CA SER A 110 -15.18 -7.36 3.89
C SER A 110 -13.70 -7.12 3.59
N GLN A 111 -13.25 -7.45 2.39
CA GLN A 111 -11.84 -7.24 2.01
C GLN A 111 -11.43 -5.77 2.11
N GLY A 112 -12.29 -4.83 1.71
CA GLY A 112 -12.03 -3.40 1.85
C GLY A 112 -11.97 -2.93 3.30
N GLU A 113 -12.82 -3.48 4.19
CA GLU A 113 -12.75 -3.22 5.64
C GLU A 113 -11.46 -3.79 6.24
N ARG A 114 -11.08 -5.03 5.89
CA ARG A 114 -9.81 -5.63 6.32
C ARG A 114 -8.61 -4.76 5.92
N GLN A 115 -8.61 -4.24 4.70
CA GLN A 115 -7.55 -3.38 4.20
C GLN A 115 -7.45 -2.08 5.00
N ARG A 116 -8.60 -1.42 5.27
CA ARG A 116 -8.65 -0.22 6.10
C ARG A 116 -8.23 -0.48 7.55
N VAL A 117 -8.64 -1.60 8.14
CA VAL A 117 -8.21 -2.01 9.49
C VAL A 117 -6.70 -2.21 9.56
N LEU A 118 -6.05 -2.81 8.54
CA LEU A 118 -4.60 -2.93 8.47
C LEU A 118 -3.90 -1.57 8.33
N ILE A 119 -4.50 -0.61 7.62
CA ILE A 119 -4.00 0.77 7.60
C ILE A 119 -4.14 1.38 8.99
N GLY A 120 -5.28 1.23 9.66
CA GLY A 120 -5.47 1.67 11.06
C GLY A 120 -4.42 1.09 12.00
N ARG A 121 -4.06 -0.19 11.81
CA ARG A 121 -2.97 -0.84 12.54
C ARG A 121 -1.61 -0.15 12.30
N ALA A 122 -1.34 0.29 11.09
CA ALA A 122 -0.12 1.04 10.79
C ALA A 122 -0.18 2.48 11.36
N LEU A 123 -1.34 3.13 11.32
CA LEU A 123 -1.52 4.49 11.86
C LEU A 123 -1.36 4.55 13.37
N VAL A 124 -1.91 3.57 14.12
CA VAL A 124 -1.79 3.54 15.60
C VAL A 124 -0.34 3.38 16.06
N ALA A 125 0.51 2.79 15.23
CA ALA A 125 1.94 2.65 15.46
C ALA A 125 2.73 3.92 15.09
N GLN A 126 2.07 4.93 14.49
CA GLN A 126 2.68 6.19 14.05
C GLN A 126 3.86 6.01 13.09
N HIS A 127 3.74 5.05 12.17
CA HIS A 127 4.77 4.83 11.17
C HIS A 127 4.97 6.07 10.29
N ARG A 128 6.23 6.41 10.01
CA ARG A 128 6.61 7.53 9.13
C ARG A 128 6.47 7.20 7.65
N LEU A 129 6.54 5.91 7.33
CA LEU A 129 6.39 5.37 5.97
C LEU A 129 5.34 4.25 5.98
N LEU A 130 4.37 4.30 5.09
CA LEU A 130 3.37 3.27 4.89
C LEU A 130 3.48 2.70 3.47
N ILE A 131 3.81 1.43 3.38
CA ILE A 131 3.89 0.69 2.13
C ILE A 131 2.60 -0.11 1.96
N LEU A 132 1.92 0.12 0.84
CA LEU A 132 0.70 -0.56 0.43
C LEU A 132 1.05 -1.46 -0.75
N ASP A 133 1.20 -2.77 -0.49
CA ASP A 133 1.57 -3.75 -1.51
C ASP A 133 0.31 -4.42 -2.05
N GLU A 134 -0.06 -4.07 -3.28
CA GLU A 134 -1.26 -4.49 -3.99
C GLU A 134 -2.55 -4.37 -3.13
N PRO A 135 -2.83 -3.18 -2.57
CA PRO A 135 -3.87 -3.04 -1.56
C PRO A 135 -5.28 -3.28 -2.11
N CYS A 136 -5.50 -3.14 -3.39
CA CYS A 136 -6.80 -3.38 -4.02
C CYS A 136 -6.99 -4.81 -4.54
N ALA A 137 -6.01 -5.70 -4.35
CA ALA A 137 -6.12 -7.08 -4.81
C ALA A 137 -7.33 -7.81 -4.19
N GLY A 138 -8.20 -8.33 -5.06
CA GLY A 138 -9.42 -9.04 -4.68
C GLY A 138 -10.59 -8.14 -4.26
N LEU A 139 -10.49 -6.83 -4.43
CA LEU A 139 -11.64 -5.92 -4.30
C LEU A 139 -12.46 -5.91 -5.59
N ASP A 140 -13.79 -5.89 -5.45
CA ASP A 140 -14.66 -5.58 -6.57
C ASP A 140 -14.46 -4.11 -7.02
N PRO A 141 -14.93 -3.71 -8.21
CA PRO A 141 -14.69 -2.35 -8.72
C PRO A 141 -15.21 -1.23 -7.81
N VAL A 142 -16.35 -1.43 -7.14
CA VAL A 142 -16.93 -0.42 -6.24
C VAL A 142 -16.14 -0.32 -4.95
N ALA A 143 -15.77 -1.45 -4.36
CA ALA A 143 -14.92 -1.51 -3.17
C ALA A 143 -13.53 -0.89 -3.43
N ARG A 144 -12.95 -1.15 -4.61
CA ARG A 144 -11.69 -0.54 -5.06
C ARG A 144 -11.81 0.99 -5.11
N GLU A 145 -12.83 1.53 -5.78
CA GLU A 145 -12.99 2.98 -5.88
C GLU A 145 -13.21 3.63 -4.50
N ARG A 146 -14.03 3.04 -3.65
CA ARG A 146 -14.22 3.50 -2.26
C ARG A 146 -12.90 3.51 -1.48
N PHE A 147 -12.10 2.48 -1.64
CA PHE A 147 -10.78 2.38 -1.00
C PHE A 147 -9.82 3.46 -1.53
N LEU A 148 -9.77 3.69 -2.84
CA LEU A 148 -8.93 4.72 -3.46
C LEU A 148 -9.35 6.13 -3.01
N MET A 149 -10.64 6.42 -2.94
CA MET A 149 -11.16 7.69 -2.40
C MET A 149 -10.77 7.88 -0.92
N PHE A 150 -10.85 6.82 -0.11
CA PHE A 150 -10.36 6.84 1.26
C PHE A 150 -8.86 7.14 1.32
N LEU A 151 -8.05 6.46 0.51
CA LEU A 151 -6.60 6.65 0.48
C LEU A 151 -6.20 8.06 0.06
N GLU A 152 -6.93 8.67 -0.88
CA GLU A 152 -6.72 10.06 -1.29
C GLU A 152 -7.01 11.04 -0.15
N ARG A 153 -8.10 10.84 0.60
CA ARG A 153 -8.39 11.64 1.82
C ARG A 153 -7.31 11.44 2.87
N LEU A 154 -6.90 10.20 3.15
CA LEU A 154 -5.85 9.91 4.12
C LEU A 154 -4.55 10.66 3.76
N ALA A 155 -4.15 10.66 2.48
CA ALA A 155 -2.94 11.32 2.00
C ALA A 155 -2.93 12.85 2.20
N THR A 156 -4.10 13.47 2.43
CA THR A 156 -4.24 14.91 2.66
C THR A 156 -4.32 15.31 4.15
N THR A 157 -4.35 14.34 5.05
CA THR A 157 -4.38 14.62 6.50
C THR A 157 -3.01 15.14 6.99
N ALA A 158 -3.02 16.00 8.00
CA ALA A 158 -1.79 16.59 8.55
C ALA A 158 -0.82 15.56 9.17
N LEU A 159 -1.33 14.40 9.58
CA LEU A 159 -0.56 13.30 10.20
C LEU A 159 -0.36 12.11 9.23
N ALA A 160 -0.60 12.32 7.93
CA ALA A 160 -0.42 11.28 6.94
C ALA A 160 1.04 10.78 6.92
N PRO A 161 1.28 9.46 6.98
CA PRO A 161 2.60 8.92 6.70
C PRO A 161 2.99 9.16 5.24
N ASN A 162 4.29 9.08 4.92
CA ASN A 162 4.69 8.96 3.52
C ASN A 162 4.12 7.66 2.94
N LEU A 163 3.48 7.73 1.77
CA LEU A 163 2.81 6.59 1.15
C LEU A 163 3.63 6.05 -0.02
N ILE A 164 3.86 4.74 -0.03
CA ILE A 164 4.33 4.00 -1.21
C ILE A 164 3.22 3.05 -1.62
N LEU A 165 2.62 3.29 -2.79
CA LEU A 165 1.71 2.35 -3.43
C LEU A 165 2.50 1.46 -4.37
N VAL A 166 2.36 0.14 -4.21
CA VAL A 166 2.92 -0.86 -5.11
C VAL A 166 1.76 -1.56 -5.80
N THR A 167 1.74 -1.49 -7.12
CA THR A 167 0.64 -2.06 -7.91
C THR A 167 1.09 -2.41 -9.32
N HIS A 168 0.32 -3.22 -10.01
CA HIS A 168 0.41 -3.44 -11.45
C HIS A 168 -0.79 -2.83 -12.19
N HIS A 169 -1.69 -2.14 -11.47
CA HIS A 169 -2.87 -1.46 -12.01
C HIS A 169 -2.68 0.05 -12.07
N VAL A 170 -2.68 0.64 -13.24
CA VAL A 170 -2.49 2.10 -13.42
C VAL A 170 -3.69 2.91 -12.91
N GLU A 171 -4.87 2.30 -12.90
CA GLU A 171 -6.11 2.88 -12.41
C GLU A 171 -6.07 3.20 -10.91
N GLU A 172 -5.15 2.55 -10.16
CA GLU A 172 -4.95 2.77 -8.73
C GLU A 172 -4.04 3.97 -8.42
N ILE A 173 -3.38 4.53 -9.46
CA ILE A 173 -2.50 5.68 -9.27
C ILE A 173 -3.33 6.94 -9.08
N LEU A 174 -3.31 7.45 -7.85
CA LEU A 174 -4.02 8.67 -7.45
C LEU A 174 -3.16 9.92 -7.68
N PRO A 175 -3.79 11.11 -7.80
CA PRO A 175 -3.08 12.38 -7.94
C PRO A 175 -2.09 12.70 -6.81
N CYS A 176 -2.29 12.16 -5.61
CA CYS A 176 -1.37 12.33 -4.48
C CYS A 176 0.00 11.63 -4.70
N PHE A 177 0.09 10.61 -5.56
CA PHE A 177 1.35 9.96 -5.92
C PHE A 177 2.08 10.73 -7.00
N ARG A 178 2.98 11.63 -6.59
CA ARG A 178 3.69 12.56 -7.50
C ARG A 178 4.92 11.95 -8.16
N GLN A 179 5.49 10.89 -7.58
CA GLN A 179 6.67 10.18 -8.08
C GLN A 179 6.30 8.74 -8.43
N THR A 180 6.89 8.22 -9.48
CA THR A 180 6.67 6.85 -9.94
C THR A 180 7.99 6.19 -10.26
N LEU A 181 8.19 5.01 -9.68
CA LEU A 181 9.23 4.07 -10.04
C LEU A 181 8.60 2.95 -10.87
N ILE A 182 9.09 2.71 -12.08
CA ILE A 182 8.65 1.59 -12.93
C ILE A 182 9.76 0.56 -13.01
N LEU A 183 9.43 -0.69 -12.69
CA LEU A 183 10.34 -1.82 -12.76
C LEU A 183 10.00 -2.73 -13.95
N ARG A 184 11.02 -3.23 -14.63
CA ARG A 184 10.94 -4.27 -15.66
C ARG A 184 12.09 -5.25 -15.49
N ALA A 185 11.79 -6.55 -15.39
CA ALA A 185 12.79 -7.62 -15.33
C ALA A 185 13.93 -7.36 -14.33
N GLY A 186 13.62 -6.91 -13.12
CA GLY A 186 14.58 -6.63 -12.05
C GLY A 186 15.35 -5.31 -12.19
N SER A 187 15.07 -4.50 -13.21
CA SER A 187 15.73 -3.23 -13.47
C SER A 187 14.78 -2.05 -13.40
N VAL A 188 15.32 -0.87 -13.10
CA VAL A 188 14.56 0.39 -13.14
C VAL A 188 14.40 0.81 -14.61
N LEU A 189 13.16 0.84 -15.08
CA LEU A 189 12.82 1.36 -16.39
C LEU A 189 12.59 2.88 -16.37
N TYR A 190 12.00 3.38 -15.29
CA TYR A 190 11.72 4.80 -15.10
C TYR A 190 11.72 5.16 -13.61
N ASP A 191 12.28 6.30 -13.29
CA ASP A 191 12.19 6.95 -11.98
C ASP A 191 11.99 8.45 -12.18
N GLY A 192 10.93 9.02 -11.58
CA GLY A 192 10.64 10.44 -11.68
C GLY A 192 9.15 10.80 -11.57
N PRO A 193 8.77 12.01 -12.04
CA PRO A 193 7.39 12.50 -11.92
C PRO A 193 6.37 11.57 -12.57
N THR A 194 5.29 11.24 -11.84
CA THR A 194 4.23 10.33 -12.29
C THR A 194 3.65 10.71 -13.64
N THR A 195 3.46 12.00 -13.89
CA THR A 195 2.91 12.50 -15.15
C THR A 195 3.79 12.24 -16.38
N ARG A 196 5.11 12.04 -16.18
CA ARG A 196 6.07 11.71 -17.24
C ARG A 196 6.35 10.21 -17.34
N GLY A 197 6.16 9.48 -16.22
CA GLY A 197 6.39 8.03 -16.17
C GLY A 197 5.19 7.21 -16.64
N VAL A 198 3.97 7.61 -16.29
CA VAL A 198 2.74 6.86 -16.64
C VAL A 198 2.27 7.28 -18.03
N THR A 199 2.95 6.77 -19.06
CA THR A 199 2.69 7.03 -20.48
C THR A 199 2.53 5.73 -21.26
N SER A 200 1.91 5.79 -22.43
CA SER A 200 1.76 4.61 -23.31
C SER A 200 3.10 3.95 -23.64
N ILE A 201 4.13 4.74 -23.91
CA ILE A 201 5.47 4.23 -24.25
C ILE A 201 6.07 3.47 -23.06
N GLN A 202 6.11 4.10 -21.87
CA GLN A 202 6.72 3.49 -20.69
C GLN A 202 5.97 2.23 -20.24
N LEU A 203 4.63 2.27 -20.27
CA LEU A 203 3.84 1.12 -19.83
C LEU A 203 3.87 -0.01 -20.87
N SER A 204 3.86 0.28 -22.18
CA SER A 204 4.06 -0.75 -23.19
C SER A 204 5.41 -1.46 -22.99
N ALA A 205 6.47 -0.72 -22.70
CA ALA A 205 7.77 -1.29 -22.38
C ALA A 205 7.76 -2.09 -21.07
N ALA A 206 7.11 -1.58 -20.01
CA ALA A 206 7.09 -2.23 -18.68
C ALA A 206 6.32 -3.55 -18.69
N PHE A 207 5.23 -3.64 -19.47
CA PHE A 207 4.34 -4.79 -19.54
C PHE A 207 4.57 -5.69 -20.76
N ASP A 208 5.51 -5.33 -21.62
CA ASP A 208 5.85 -6.04 -22.86
C ASP A 208 4.63 -6.27 -23.76
N PHE A 209 3.75 -5.26 -23.84
CA PHE A 209 2.51 -5.30 -24.59
C PHE A 209 2.11 -3.89 -25.04
N PRO A 210 1.61 -3.70 -26.29
CA PRO A 210 1.19 -2.39 -26.79
C PRO A 210 -0.05 -1.89 -26.02
N LEU A 211 0.17 -0.90 -25.15
CA LEU A 211 -0.83 -0.30 -24.30
C LEU A 211 -1.06 1.17 -24.65
N GLN A 212 -2.30 1.61 -24.54
CA GLN A 212 -2.66 3.02 -24.61
C GLN A 212 -3.05 3.53 -23.22
N VAL A 213 -2.39 4.60 -22.77
CA VAL A 213 -2.72 5.26 -21.50
C VAL A 213 -3.59 6.47 -21.80
N ARG A 214 -4.72 6.55 -21.12
CA ARG A 214 -5.59 7.73 -21.11
C ARG A 214 -5.57 8.35 -19.71
N ARG A 215 -5.60 9.67 -19.65
CA ARG A 215 -5.69 10.42 -18.36
C ARG A 215 -6.91 11.32 -18.40
N ARG A 216 -7.80 11.15 -17.41
CA ARG A 216 -8.99 11.97 -17.25
C ARG A 216 -9.21 12.30 -15.77
N GLY A 217 -9.40 13.57 -15.43
CA GLY A 217 -9.64 13.98 -14.03
C GLY A 217 -8.50 13.60 -13.06
N GLY A 218 -7.24 13.56 -13.54
CA GLY A 218 -6.10 13.14 -12.72
C GLY A 218 -5.92 11.62 -12.57
N ARG A 219 -6.86 10.81 -13.05
CA ARG A 219 -6.83 9.34 -13.01
C ARG A 219 -6.33 8.77 -14.35
N TYR A 220 -5.70 7.61 -14.28
CA TYR A 220 -5.19 6.89 -15.45
C TYR A 220 -6.11 5.71 -15.77
N ALA A 221 -6.19 5.36 -17.06
CA ALA A 221 -6.87 4.16 -17.54
C ALA A 221 -6.06 3.55 -18.67
N LEU A 222 -6.10 2.23 -18.80
CA LEU A 222 -5.51 1.49 -19.90
C LEU A 222 -6.57 1.21 -20.96
N GLY A 223 -6.15 1.31 -22.22
CA GLY A 223 -6.83 0.80 -23.40
C GLY A 223 -5.88 -0.03 -24.25
N LEU A 224 -6.41 -0.91 -25.08
CA LEU A 224 -5.61 -1.62 -26.06
C LEU A 224 -5.40 -0.72 -27.28
N ASN A 225 -4.24 -0.81 -27.96
CA ASN A 225 -4.05 -0.20 -29.27
C ASN A 225 -4.92 -0.95 -30.28
N GLY A 226 -6.07 -0.43 -30.60
CA GLY A 226 -7.05 -1.05 -31.52
C GLY A 226 -8.46 -0.47 -31.34
N ASP A 227 -8.78 0.13 -30.21
CA ASP A 227 -10.08 0.75 -29.93
C ASP A 227 -10.18 2.21 -30.43
N SER A 228 -9.57 2.53 -31.58
CA SER A 228 -9.87 3.77 -32.29
C SER A 228 -11.01 3.52 -33.25
N ALA A 229 -12.17 4.08 -32.95
CA ALA A 229 -13.31 4.28 -33.82
C ALA A 229 -14.28 3.10 -34.01
N SER A 230 -15.27 3.02 -33.15
CA SER A 230 -16.67 2.84 -33.58
C SER A 230 -17.58 3.47 -32.53
N GLY A 231 -17.81 4.76 -32.64
CA GLY A 231 -18.79 5.54 -31.91
C GLY A 231 -19.29 6.58 -32.88
N GLY A 232 -20.22 6.16 -33.73
CA GLY A 232 -21.10 7.03 -34.47
C GLY A 232 -22.28 7.46 -33.60
#